data_9cd3271bb398ed76e3804cb9a3670514
#
_entry.id   9cd3271bb398ed76e3804cb9a3670514
#
_cell.length_a   1.000
_cell.length_b   1.000
_cell.length_c   1.000
_cell.angle_alpha   90.00
_cell.angle_beta   90.00
_cell.angle_gamma   90.00
#
_symmetry.space_group_name_H-M   'P 1'
#
loop_
_entity.id
_entity.type
_entity.pdbx_description
1 polymer ?
#
loop_
_entity_poly.entity_id
_entity_poly.type
_entity_poly.pdbx_seq_one_letter_code
_entity_poly.pdbx_strand_id
1 'polypeptide(L)'
;GTVNILKAWSVGTVVNLLTPSIAYAPVVRAMKHQSFYETPGNGAVSKILNYITNTSSFIYLSVIIIGTIFSLLFFTSFILGLYGMIKSKKMAIINREIIIFSLLIIFYFIAVTGPIIGVKYRLPIEPLMTIFVSYMLVRIKYKGTLKE
;
A
#
# COMPACT_ATOMS: atom_id res chain seq x y z
N GLY A 1 -21.06 -14.05 11.08
CA GLY A 1 -21.12 -14.86 9.87
C GLY A 1 -20.01 -14.53 8.90
N THR A 2 -19.91 -15.30 7.82
CA THR A 2 -18.91 -15.21 6.75
C THR A 2 -18.72 -13.81 6.17
N VAL A 3 -19.78 -13.02 6.04
CA VAL A 3 -19.74 -11.64 5.54
C VAL A 3 -18.87 -10.74 6.43
N ASN A 4 -18.94 -10.90 7.75
CA ASN A 4 -18.13 -10.11 8.67
C ASN A 4 -16.64 -10.49 8.59
N ILE A 5 -16.35 -11.75 8.33
CA ILE A 5 -14.97 -12.23 8.14
C ILE A 5 -14.38 -11.64 6.85
N LEU A 6 -15.12 -11.70 5.73
CA LEU A 6 -14.70 -11.10 4.47
C LEU A 6 -14.51 -9.59 4.57
N LYS A 7 -15.39 -8.89 5.30
CA LYS A 7 -15.25 -7.46 5.54
C LYS A 7 -14.00 -7.15 6.36
N ALA A 8 -13.77 -7.87 7.45
CA ALA A 8 -12.57 -7.71 8.27
C ALA A 8 -11.30 -7.99 7.49
N TRP A 9 -11.30 -9.05 6.67
CA TRP A 9 -10.18 -9.41 5.80
C TRP A 9 -9.89 -8.31 4.76
N SER A 10 -10.93 -7.81 4.07
CA SER A 10 -10.77 -6.74 3.08
C SER A 10 -10.26 -5.45 3.70
N VAL A 11 -10.82 -5.03 4.84
CA VAL A 11 -10.36 -3.83 5.56
C VAL A 11 -8.93 -4.00 6.04
N GLY A 12 -8.58 -5.13 6.62
CA GLY A 12 -7.22 -5.42 7.07
C GLY A 12 -6.21 -5.40 5.93
N THR A 13 -6.57 -5.98 4.77
CA THR A 13 -5.73 -5.95 3.56
C THR A 13 -5.48 -4.52 3.09
N VAL A 14 -6.53 -3.70 2.97
CA VAL A 14 -6.41 -2.29 2.55
C VAL A 14 -5.55 -1.50 3.54
N VAL A 15 -5.77 -1.66 4.83
CA VAL A 15 -4.96 -1.01 5.88
C VAL A 15 -3.51 -1.45 5.78
N ASN A 16 -3.22 -2.74 5.62
CA ASN A 16 -1.84 -3.24 5.50
C ASN A 16 -1.11 -2.69 4.27
N LEU A 17 -1.81 -2.54 3.14
CA LEU A 17 -1.22 -2.03 1.91
C LEU A 17 -1.00 -0.51 1.93
N LEU A 18 -1.90 0.25 2.55
CA LEU A 18 -1.87 1.71 2.51
C LEU A 18 -1.19 2.36 3.70
N THR A 19 -1.10 1.69 4.85
CA THR A 19 -0.43 2.26 6.02
C THR A 19 1.06 2.48 5.74
N PRO A 20 1.58 3.70 5.95
CA PRO A 20 2.98 3.96 5.71
C PRO A 20 3.87 3.20 6.71
N SER A 21 4.93 2.56 6.22
CA SER A 21 5.89 1.83 7.06
C SER A 21 6.58 2.71 8.09
N ILE A 22 6.74 4.01 7.78
CA ILE A 22 7.33 5.00 8.69
C ILE A 22 6.54 5.16 10.00
N ALA A 23 5.23 4.89 10.01
CA ALA A 23 4.40 4.93 11.22
C ALA A 23 4.89 3.96 12.31
N TYR A 24 5.63 2.93 11.91
CA TYR A 24 6.18 1.91 12.82
C TYR A 24 7.65 2.15 13.19
N ALA A 25 8.29 3.18 12.64
CA ALA A 25 9.64 3.54 13.02
C ALA A 25 9.69 3.90 14.53
N PRO A 26 10.69 3.43 15.27
CA PRO A 26 10.77 3.67 16.73
C PRO A 26 10.66 5.15 17.11
N VAL A 27 11.30 6.01 16.33
CA VAL A 27 11.27 7.48 16.53
C VAL A 27 9.85 8.04 16.38
N VAL A 28 9.10 7.60 15.37
CA VAL A 28 7.72 8.06 15.12
C VAL A 28 6.78 7.52 16.19
N ARG A 29 6.95 6.27 16.59
CA ARG A 29 6.16 5.65 17.66
C ARG A 29 6.39 6.27 19.03
N ALA A 30 7.60 6.80 19.28
CA ALA A 30 7.93 7.50 20.51
C ALA A 30 7.30 8.91 20.61
N MET A 31 6.82 9.47 19.49
CA MET A 31 6.13 10.75 19.50
C MET A 31 4.78 10.61 20.20
N LYS A 32 4.46 11.57 21.09
CA LYS A 32 3.14 11.63 21.73
C LYS A 32 2.07 11.92 20.67
N HIS A 33 1.18 10.98 20.48
CA HIS A 33 0.04 11.12 19.57
C HIS A 33 -1.16 10.32 20.07
N GLN A 34 -2.36 10.77 19.73
CA GLN A 34 -3.58 10.04 20.01
C GLN A 34 -3.69 8.84 19.04
N SER A 35 -4.18 7.71 19.53
CA SER A 35 -4.46 6.56 18.68
C SER A 35 -5.63 6.87 17.74
N PHE A 36 -5.46 6.57 16.45
CA PHE A 36 -6.53 6.69 15.47
C PHE A 36 -7.76 5.83 15.86
N TYR A 37 -7.55 4.70 16.50
CA TYR A 37 -8.64 3.81 16.93
C TYR A 37 -9.47 4.40 18.06
N GLU A 38 -8.86 5.18 18.95
CA GLU A 38 -9.50 5.83 20.08
C GLU A 38 -10.14 7.17 19.71
N THR A 39 -9.88 7.68 18.50
CA THR A 39 -10.46 8.94 18.04
C THR A 39 -11.97 8.81 17.86
N PRO A 40 -12.80 9.70 18.46
CA PRO A 40 -14.24 9.66 18.32
C PRO A 40 -14.69 9.99 16.89
N GLY A 41 -15.77 9.36 16.43
CA GLY A 41 -16.37 9.62 15.12
C GLY A 41 -17.31 8.50 14.67
N ASN A 42 -18.47 8.89 14.14
CA ASN A 42 -19.52 7.95 13.69
C ASN A 42 -19.30 7.41 12.26
N GLY A 43 -18.19 7.78 11.60
CA GLY A 43 -17.84 7.34 10.25
C GLY A 43 -16.37 7.59 9.93
N ALA A 44 -15.87 6.97 8.87
CA ALA A 44 -14.46 7.07 8.49
C ALA A 44 -13.99 8.52 8.28
N VAL A 45 -14.76 9.33 7.57
CA VAL A 45 -14.44 10.74 7.28
C VAL A 45 -14.40 11.58 8.55
N SER A 46 -15.46 11.47 9.40
CA SER A 46 -15.54 12.17 10.69
C SER A 46 -14.37 11.79 11.61
N LYS A 47 -14.00 10.51 11.64
CA LYS A 47 -12.89 10.02 12.42
C LYS A 47 -11.54 10.54 11.93
N ILE A 48 -11.34 10.61 10.61
CA ILE A 48 -10.12 11.19 10.01
C ILE A 48 -10.02 12.68 10.34
N LEU A 49 -11.11 13.45 10.17
CA LEU A 49 -11.12 14.89 10.48
C LEU A 49 -10.80 15.12 11.95
N ASN A 50 -11.47 14.41 12.86
CA ASN A 50 -11.23 14.53 14.29
C ASN A 50 -9.79 14.12 14.68
N TYR A 51 -9.23 13.11 14.00
CA TYR A 51 -7.84 12.74 14.22
C TYR A 51 -6.87 13.84 13.82
N ILE A 52 -7.08 14.46 12.65
CA ILE A 52 -6.25 15.54 12.15
C ILE A 52 -6.34 16.77 13.04
N THR A 53 -7.54 17.16 13.48
CA THR A 53 -7.75 18.37 14.28
C THR A 53 -7.30 18.23 15.73
N ASN A 54 -7.39 17.03 16.29
CA ASN A 54 -7.04 16.76 17.70
C ASN A 54 -5.61 16.28 17.92
N THR A 55 -4.86 15.98 16.84
CA THR A 55 -3.46 15.55 16.97
C THR A 55 -2.59 16.73 17.38
N SER A 56 -2.02 16.69 18.60
CA SER A 56 -1.19 17.76 19.17
C SER A 56 0.19 17.90 18.53
N SER A 57 0.69 16.86 17.84
CA SER A 57 2.01 16.86 17.20
C SER A 57 1.91 17.08 15.71
N PHE A 58 2.16 18.32 15.26
CA PHE A 58 2.22 18.67 13.85
C PHE A 58 3.28 17.87 13.08
N ILE A 59 4.43 17.60 13.70
CA ILE A 59 5.52 16.82 13.08
C ILE A 59 5.05 15.37 12.82
N TYR A 60 4.43 14.73 13.81
CA TYR A 60 3.89 13.37 13.66
C TYR A 60 2.85 13.34 12.52
N LEU A 61 1.91 14.26 12.51
CA LEU A 61 0.87 14.33 11.49
C LEU A 61 1.45 14.52 10.09
N SER A 62 2.43 15.42 9.93
CA SER A 62 3.12 15.65 8.65
C SER A 62 3.83 14.38 8.15
N VAL A 63 4.55 13.67 9.02
CA VAL A 63 5.23 12.44 8.68
C VAL A 63 4.24 11.35 8.22
N ILE A 64 3.11 11.20 8.91
CA ILE A 64 2.07 10.23 8.54
C ILE A 64 1.41 10.59 7.22
N ILE A 65 1.07 11.86 6.99
CA ILE A 65 0.45 12.32 5.72
C ILE A 65 1.41 12.08 4.55
N ILE A 66 2.66 12.52 4.66
CA ILE A 66 3.67 12.33 3.61
C ILE A 66 3.88 10.84 3.34
N GLY A 67 4.05 10.05 4.39
CA GLY A 67 4.20 8.59 4.27
C GLY A 67 2.99 7.92 3.59
N THR A 68 1.77 8.37 3.91
CA THR A 68 0.54 7.86 3.27
C THR A 68 0.49 8.22 1.79
N ILE A 69 0.87 9.44 1.42
CA ILE A 69 0.97 9.85 0.00
C ILE A 69 1.95 8.96 -0.74
N PHE A 70 3.15 8.71 -0.18
CA PHE A 70 4.12 7.80 -0.79
C PHE A 70 3.60 6.38 -0.93
N SER A 71 2.91 5.85 0.09
CA SER A 71 2.29 4.52 0.02
C SER A 71 1.23 4.44 -1.08
N LEU A 72 0.39 5.46 -1.22
CA LEU A 72 -0.62 5.55 -2.28
C LEU A 72 0.02 5.62 -3.67
N LEU A 73 1.06 6.44 -3.84
CA LEU A 73 1.80 6.55 -5.10
C LEU A 73 2.46 5.21 -5.47
N PHE A 74 3.09 4.54 -4.50
CA PHE A 74 3.70 3.23 -4.70
C PHE A 74 2.68 2.19 -5.13
N PHE A 75 1.54 2.10 -4.42
CA PHE A 75 0.49 1.14 -4.72
C PHE A 75 -0.18 1.42 -6.08
N THR A 76 -0.45 2.69 -6.39
CA THR A 76 -0.97 3.09 -7.71
C THR A 76 0.00 2.72 -8.83
N SER A 77 1.29 2.98 -8.63
CA SER A 77 2.34 2.62 -9.58
C SER A 77 2.45 1.10 -9.77
N PHE A 78 2.28 0.33 -8.69
CA PHE A 78 2.21 -1.13 -8.75
C PHE A 78 1.05 -1.60 -9.64
N ILE A 79 -0.17 -1.09 -9.41
CA ILE A 79 -1.36 -1.45 -10.21
C ILE A 79 -1.17 -1.08 -11.68
N LEU A 80 -0.68 0.13 -11.98
CA LEU A 80 -0.41 0.57 -13.34
C LEU A 80 0.68 -0.26 -14.02
N GLY A 81 1.73 -0.63 -13.28
CA GLY A 81 2.80 -1.49 -13.76
C GLY A 81 2.29 -2.89 -14.09
N LEU A 82 1.51 -3.48 -13.19
CA LEU A 82 0.88 -4.78 -13.39
C LEU A 82 -0.03 -4.78 -14.63
N TYR A 83 -0.93 -3.78 -14.72
CA TYR A 83 -1.81 -3.62 -15.88
C TYR A 83 -1.01 -3.46 -17.18
N GLY A 84 0.05 -2.64 -17.14
CA GLY A 84 0.93 -2.42 -18.29
C GLY A 84 1.67 -3.68 -18.73
N MET A 85 2.11 -4.49 -17.79
CA MET A 85 2.75 -5.77 -18.06
C MET A 85 1.77 -6.78 -18.70
N ILE A 86 0.59 -6.94 -18.14
CA ILE A 86 -0.44 -7.87 -18.66
C ILE A 86 -0.85 -7.49 -20.08
N LYS A 87 -0.97 -6.20 -20.37
CA LYS A 87 -1.38 -5.70 -21.69
C LYS A 87 -0.26 -5.74 -22.75
N SER A 88 0.99 -5.93 -22.34
CA SER A 88 2.13 -5.93 -23.26
C SER A 88 2.22 -7.22 -24.05
N LYS A 89 1.96 -7.14 -25.37
CA LYS A 89 2.10 -8.27 -26.31
C LYS A 89 3.54 -8.74 -26.51
N LYS A 90 4.53 -7.94 -26.08
CA LYS A 90 5.98 -8.21 -26.28
C LYS A 90 6.57 -9.06 -25.13
N MET A 91 5.75 -9.52 -24.20
CA MET A 91 6.24 -10.35 -23.10
C MET A 91 6.61 -11.75 -23.62
N ALA A 92 7.89 -12.05 -23.54
CA ALA A 92 8.38 -13.40 -23.74
C ALA A 92 7.74 -14.36 -22.69
N ILE A 93 7.57 -15.63 -23.04
CA ILE A 93 6.94 -16.65 -22.19
C ILE A 93 7.55 -16.69 -20.77
N ILE A 94 8.88 -16.57 -20.68
CA ILE A 94 9.64 -16.55 -19.41
C ILE A 94 9.17 -15.42 -18.48
N ASN A 95 8.91 -14.22 -19.02
CA ASN A 95 8.45 -13.09 -18.21
C ASN A 95 7.03 -13.31 -17.67
N ARG A 96 6.19 -14.05 -18.39
CA ARG A 96 4.83 -14.39 -17.96
C ARG A 96 4.84 -15.31 -16.75
N GLU A 97 5.70 -16.29 -16.71
CA GLU A 97 5.85 -17.21 -15.58
C GLU A 97 6.30 -16.48 -14.31
N ILE A 98 7.29 -15.60 -14.44
CA ILE A 98 7.77 -14.77 -13.32
C ILE A 98 6.64 -13.89 -12.76
N ILE A 99 5.82 -13.30 -13.62
CA ILE A 99 4.68 -12.48 -13.19
C ILE A 99 3.66 -13.33 -12.43
N ILE A 100 3.27 -14.46 -13.00
CA ILE A 100 2.30 -15.37 -12.37
C ILE A 100 2.82 -15.82 -11.01
N PHE A 101 4.08 -16.23 -10.93
CA PHE A 101 4.71 -16.66 -9.68
C PHE A 101 4.74 -15.52 -8.65
N SER A 102 5.14 -14.31 -9.06
CA SER A 102 5.14 -13.14 -8.19
C SER A 102 3.75 -12.80 -7.66
N LEU A 103 2.74 -12.86 -8.52
CA LEU A 103 1.35 -12.63 -8.13
C LEU A 103 0.84 -13.71 -7.17
N LEU A 104 1.16 -14.97 -7.39
CA LEU A 104 0.78 -16.06 -6.48
C LEU A 104 1.37 -15.84 -5.09
N ILE A 105 2.64 -15.41 -4.98
CA ILE A 105 3.26 -15.08 -3.70
C ILE A 105 2.55 -13.88 -3.05
N ILE A 106 2.31 -12.80 -3.80
CA ILE A 106 1.61 -11.62 -3.29
C ILE A 106 0.22 -12.01 -2.77
N PHE A 107 -0.56 -12.76 -3.55
CA PHE A 107 -1.89 -13.23 -3.15
C PHE A 107 -1.85 -14.14 -1.93
N TYR A 108 -0.88 -15.05 -1.86
CA TYR A 108 -0.69 -15.91 -0.71
C TYR A 108 -0.49 -15.09 0.58
N PHE A 109 0.44 -14.14 0.56
CA PHE A 109 0.69 -13.29 1.72
C PHE A 109 -0.53 -12.44 2.10
N ILE A 110 -1.22 -11.86 1.13
CA ILE A 110 -2.46 -11.10 1.37
C ILE A 110 -3.54 -12.00 1.97
N ALA A 111 -3.70 -13.23 1.46
CA ALA A 111 -4.69 -14.18 1.96
C ALA A 111 -4.42 -14.58 3.41
N VAL A 112 -3.16 -14.85 3.75
CA VAL A 112 -2.78 -15.28 5.11
C VAL A 112 -2.79 -14.12 6.10
N THR A 113 -2.40 -12.92 5.67
CA THR A 113 -2.21 -11.78 6.58
C THR A 113 -3.37 -10.78 6.57
N GLY A 114 -4.32 -10.92 5.65
CA GLY A 114 -5.41 -9.97 5.46
C GLY A 114 -6.18 -9.57 6.73
N PRO A 115 -6.54 -10.50 7.64
CA PRO A 115 -7.24 -10.16 8.88
C PRO A 115 -6.37 -9.47 9.92
N ILE A 116 -5.03 -9.60 9.80
CA ILE A 116 -4.08 -9.13 10.80
C ILE A 116 -3.52 -7.79 10.35
N ILE A 117 -3.81 -6.74 11.11
CA ILE A 117 -3.32 -5.39 10.83
C ILE A 117 -1.88 -5.23 11.30
N GLY A 118 -0.98 -4.90 10.37
CA GLY A 118 0.42 -4.59 10.69
C GLY A 118 1.29 -4.51 9.44
N VAL A 119 1.97 -3.38 9.24
CA VAL A 119 2.83 -3.12 8.06
C VAL A 119 3.92 -4.18 7.87
N LYS A 120 4.40 -4.80 8.96
CA LYS A 120 5.40 -5.88 8.89
C LYS A 120 4.99 -7.04 7.96
N TYR A 121 3.68 -7.24 7.79
CA TYR A 121 3.16 -8.31 6.93
C TYR A 121 3.25 -7.99 5.42
N ARG A 122 3.51 -6.72 5.08
CA ARG A 122 3.76 -6.27 3.70
C ARG A 122 5.21 -6.46 3.27
N LEU A 123 6.15 -6.47 4.20
CA LEU A 123 7.59 -6.54 3.92
C LEU A 123 7.98 -7.66 2.95
N PRO A 124 7.45 -8.90 3.06
CA PRO A 124 7.83 -9.97 2.13
C PRO A 124 7.38 -9.75 0.68
N ILE A 125 6.32 -8.97 0.46
CA ILE A 125 5.76 -8.73 -0.88
C ILE A 125 6.24 -7.42 -1.51
N GLU A 126 6.78 -6.48 -0.74
CA GLU A 126 7.29 -5.20 -1.25
C GLU A 126 8.35 -5.36 -2.36
N PRO A 127 9.36 -6.24 -2.23
CA PRO A 127 10.33 -6.46 -3.31
C PRO A 127 9.67 -6.93 -4.60
N LEU A 128 8.66 -7.80 -4.52
CA LEU A 128 7.92 -8.28 -5.69
C LEU A 128 7.08 -7.17 -6.31
N MET A 129 6.40 -6.35 -5.49
CA MET A 129 5.65 -5.19 -5.98
C MET A 129 6.57 -4.17 -6.67
N THR A 130 7.81 -3.99 -6.18
CA THR A 130 8.79 -3.08 -6.76
C THR A 130 9.15 -3.44 -8.21
N ILE A 131 9.11 -4.71 -8.59
CA ILE A 131 9.31 -5.14 -9.99
C ILE A 131 8.28 -4.47 -10.91
N PHE A 132 7.01 -4.47 -10.52
CA PHE A 132 5.93 -3.87 -11.29
C PHE A 132 6.01 -2.34 -11.31
N VAL A 133 6.38 -1.72 -10.18
CA VAL A 133 6.63 -0.27 -10.09
C VAL A 133 7.77 0.14 -11.02
N SER A 134 8.88 -0.60 -11.01
CA SER A 134 10.03 -0.34 -11.89
C SER A 134 9.65 -0.43 -13.37
N TYR A 135 8.87 -1.43 -13.74
CA TYR A 135 8.35 -1.54 -15.10
C TYR A 135 7.51 -0.33 -15.51
N MET A 136 6.63 0.16 -14.63
CA MET A 136 5.81 1.35 -14.89
C MET A 136 6.69 2.59 -15.13
N LEU A 137 7.69 2.81 -14.27
CA LEU A 137 8.60 3.96 -14.37
C LEU A 137 9.42 3.93 -15.68
N VAL A 138 9.95 2.77 -16.04
CA VAL A 138 10.67 2.56 -17.30
C VAL A 138 9.77 2.87 -18.49
N ARG A 139 8.52 2.38 -18.47
CA ARG A 139 7.56 2.61 -19.54
C ARG A 139 7.21 4.09 -19.73
N ILE A 140 7.07 4.85 -18.64
CA ILE A 140 6.83 6.29 -18.73
C ILE A 140 8.02 6.99 -19.39
N LYS A 141 9.24 6.68 -18.97
CA LYS A 141 10.47 7.26 -19.51
C LYS A 141 10.56 7.04 -21.02
N TYR A 142 10.34 5.81 -21.50
CA TYR A 142 10.44 5.50 -22.93
C TYR A 142 9.28 6.01 -23.78
N LYS A 143 8.08 6.21 -23.21
CA LYS A 143 6.98 6.86 -23.93
C LYS A 143 7.24 8.35 -24.19
N GLY A 144 8.00 9.00 -23.34
CA GLY A 144 8.43 10.40 -23.54
C GLY A 144 9.40 10.56 -24.71
N THR A 145 10.35 9.62 -24.85
CA THR A 145 11.40 9.65 -25.89
C THR A 145 10.91 9.20 -27.29
N LEU A 146 9.78 8.53 -27.40
CA LEU A 146 9.21 8.11 -28.70
C LEU A 146 8.25 9.14 -29.32
N LYS A 147 8.13 10.31 -28.72
CA LYS A 147 7.30 11.42 -29.23
C LYS A 147 8.15 12.58 -29.80
N GLU A 148 9.46 12.49 -29.73
CA GLU A 148 10.42 13.35 -30.42
C GLU A 148 10.92 12.67 -31.70
#